data_eec666e66beda15ccce85169604dd398
#
_entry.id   eec666e66beda15ccce85169604dd398
#
_cell.length_a   1.000
_cell.length_b   1.000
_cell.length_c   1.000
_cell.angle_alpha   90.00
_cell.angle_beta   90.00
_cell.angle_gamma   90.00
#
_symmetry.space_group_name_H-M   'P 1'
#
loop_
_entity.id
_entity.type
_entity.pdbx_description
1 polymer ?
#
loop_
_entity_poly.entity_id
_entity_poly.type
_entity_poly.pdbx_seq_one_letter_code
_entity_poly.pdbx_strand_id
1 'polypeptide(L)'
;LVVQFEADTERRKLGLPHRVNFLGRSSLEPEYTQTEEVELHRQRHTDCATAIFQLHENIRDKLRPISLAITHTIKPVPPRRHSAKRAQKLPPVLNISPSNMLHSEVNFLREGCGSDKICQSNLKLSYQFGTIPLNSDFTPLPKDDDGVQVFSLSNQRLVVLEVTITNMPSDSLNPEEDGDDAHASQLFITLPNTLPYAGSRVPPQMICQANQNGSKVECDLGNPVKRNAKLKFTINLSTSNITTETTELTADLQLATISEQLDLDPVTAFAKVVIELPLSVSGLARPHQLFFSGTVKGESAMTSLEDIGSPVDLEIVVSNPGKALQTLGSAFLNVMWPNELANGKWLLYPASLKFEGQPETRCSPARAVNPLKLQSSSAADQVVGRSRRSHPEEEDQVMTKGIDGRITPAVAASERRKSLKLDCLLGSARCVLFQCPLHSFTGQAVLKIHARLWKSSFIEDFPTVSALELLIRANITVKSSIKHLVLRDSSVQIPVMIYPELGPADQYWIPWWIILIAILAGILLLTLLVCILWKCGFFRRAHYKDKLPQYHAVKIPRELRPQFQTEKSGSVHKKEWATHWSDGTL
;
A
#
# COMPACT_ATOMS: atom_id res chain seq x y z
N LEU A 1 35.93 65.74 -11.46
CA LEU A 1 35.69 64.38 -11.93
C LEU A 1 34.31 63.93 -11.47
N VAL A 2 33.64 63.18 -12.31
CA VAL A 2 32.43 62.45 -11.98
C VAL A 2 32.84 60.97 -11.89
N VAL A 3 32.64 60.38 -10.75
CA VAL A 3 32.90 58.94 -10.52
C VAL A 3 31.55 58.27 -10.41
N GLN A 4 31.30 57.29 -11.26
CA GLN A 4 30.10 56.49 -11.25
C GLN A 4 30.41 55.09 -10.83
N PHE A 5 29.72 54.60 -9.79
CA PHE A 5 29.75 53.24 -9.31
C PHE A 5 28.52 52.51 -9.85
N GLU A 6 28.69 51.32 -10.43
CA GLU A 6 27.65 50.48 -10.93
C GLU A 6 27.83 49.07 -10.43
N ALA A 7 26.80 48.51 -9.80
CA ALA A 7 26.88 47.18 -9.17
C ALA A 7 26.14 46.11 -9.98
N ASP A 8 26.57 44.87 -9.78
CA ASP A 8 26.00 43.66 -10.43
C ASP A 8 25.97 43.75 -11.96
N THR A 9 26.99 44.40 -12.55
CA THR A 9 27.05 44.63 -14.00
C THR A 9 26.99 43.37 -14.84
N GLU A 10 27.70 42.30 -14.44
CA GLU A 10 27.68 41.03 -15.14
C GLU A 10 26.31 40.33 -15.03
N ARG A 11 25.72 40.35 -13.84
CA ARG A 11 24.41 39.77 -13.60
C ARG A 11 23.30 40.45 -14.38
N ARG A 12 23.37 41.78 -14.47
CA ARG A 12 22.41 42.60 -15.24
C ARG A 12 22.53 42.39 -16.74
N LYS A 13 23.73 42.16 -17.27
CA LYS A 13 23.91 41.77 -18.69
C LYS A 13 23.16 40.47 -19.04
N LEU A 14 22.99 39.58 -18.05
CA LEU A 14 22.22 38.35 -18.21
C LEU A 14 20.70 38.54 -17.98
N GLY A 15 20.21 39.78 -17.78
CA GLY A 15 18.81 40.06 -17.51
C GLY A 15 18.34 39.70 -16.11
N LEU A 16 19.26 39.38 -15.18
CA LEU A 16 18.95 39.01 -13.81
C LEU A 16 18.86 40.24 -12.90
N PRO A 17 18.03 40.24 -11.85
CA PRO A 17 17.90 41.35 -10.93
C PRO A 17 19.21 41.61 -10.13
N HIS A 18 19.48 42.87 -9.85
CA HIS A 18 20.62 43.28 -8.98
C HIS A 18 20.36 42.86 -7.53
N ARG A 19 21.43 42.73 -6.75
CA ARG A 19 21.41 42.27 -5.35
C ARG A 19 21.73 43.37 -4.33
N VAL A 20 21.98 44.58 -4.80
CA VAL A 20 22.43 45.69 -3.95
C VAL A 20 21.73 47.00 -4.31
N ASN A 21 21.56 47.85 -3.30
CA ASN A 21 21.07 49.23 -3.43
C ASN A 21 22.12 50.19 -2.87
N PHE A 22 22.55 51.19 -3.69
CA PHE A 22 23.42 52.24 -3.18
C PHE A 22 22.65 53.21 -2.29
N LEU A 23 23.17 53.50 -1.10
CA LEU A 23 22.50 54.37 -0.14
C LEU A 23 22.72 55.86 -0.42
N GLY A 24 23.85 56.24 -1.05
CA GLY A 24 24.17 57.61 -1.42
C GLY A 24 23.70 58.07 -2.82
N ARG A 25 22.87 57.28 -3.48
CA ARG A 25 22.35 57.60 -4.84
C ARG A 25 21.41 58.78 -4.87
N SER A 26 21.38 59.50 -5.96
CA SER A 26 20.34 60.48 -6.26
C SER A 26 19.00 59.81 -6.51
N SER A 27 17.88 60.47 -6.23
CA SER A 27 16.53 59.95 -6.47
C SER A 27 16.22 59.65 -7.96
N LEU A 28 17.01 60.19 -8.86
CA LEU A 28 16.88 59.98 -10.33
C LEU A 28 17.76 58.81 -10.82
N GLU A 29 18.66 58.29 -10.00
CA GLU A 29 19.54 57.20 -10.38
C GLU A 29 18.92 55.84 -10.04
N PRO A 30 19.20 54.84 -10.86
CA PRO A 30 18.83 53.46 -10.55
C PRO A 30 19.41 52.98 -9.24
N GLU A 31 18.79 52.02 -8.56
CA GLU A 31 19.23 51.50 -7.23
C GLU A 31 20.65 50.91 -7.25
N TYR A 32 21.07 50.42 -8.39
CA TYR A 32 22.37 49.79 -8.61
C TYR A 32 23.47 50.77 -9.06
N THR A 33 23.20 52.07 -9.08
CA THR A 33 24.13 53.11 -9.56
C THR A 33 24.21 54.24 -8.55
N GLN A 34 25.43 54.74 -8.30
CA GLN A 34 25.70 55.96 -7.52
C GLN A 34 26.73 56.77 -8.25
N THR A 35 26.49 58.07 -8.36
CA THR A 35 27.42 59.02 -8.96
C THR A 35 27.92 59.99 -7.88
N GLU A 36 29.22 60.19 -7.81
CA GLU A 36 29.87 61.12 -6.88
C GLU A 36 30.74 62.10 -7.64
N GLU A 37 30.72 63.37 -7.23
CA GLU A 37 31.57 64.42 -7.81
C GLU A 37 32.80 64.64 -6.92
N VAL A 38 33.97 64.44 -7.52
CA VAL A 38 35.27 64.65 -6.86
C VAL A 38 35.99 65.84 -7.44
N GLU A 39 36.39 66.76 -6.61
CA GLU A 39 37.08 68.00 -7.04
C GLU A 39 38.60 67.90 -6.89
N LEU A 40 39.33 67.88 -8.00
CA LEU A 40 40.77 67.80 -8.07
C LEU A 40 41.35 69.18 -8.35
N HIS A 41 41.96 69.81 -7.36
CA HIS A 41 42.48 71.20 -7.42
C HIS A 41 43.78 71.33 -8.19
N ARG A 42 44.64 70.27 -8.23
CA ARG A 42 46.00 70.32 -8.83
C ARG A 42 46.35 68.99 -9.51
N GLN A 43 47.32 69.06 -10.41
CA GLN A 43 47.98 67.87 -10.89
C GLN A 43 48.63 67.11 -9.73
N ARG A 44 48.57 65.80 -9.68
CA ARG A 44 49.04 64.89 -8.62
C ARG A 44 48.31 65.07 -7.27
N HIS A 45 47.13 65.71 -7.26
CA HIS A 45 46.26 65.68 -6.10
C HIS A 45 45.46 64.34 -6.14
N THR A 46 45.39 63.69 -4.99
CA THR A 46 44.62 62.49 -4.78
C THR A 46 43.41 62.81 -3.91
N ASP A 47 42.25 62.34 -4.32
CA ASP A 47 41.05 62.41 -3.54
C ASP A 47 40.28 61.10 -3.66
N CYS A 48 39.38 60.82 -2.73
CA CYS A 48 38.66 59.52 -2.63
C CYS A 48 37.16 59.74 -2.84
N ALA A 49 36.58 58.93 -3.70
CA ALA A 49 35.13 58.77 -3.79
C ALA A 49 34.73 57.54 -2.94
N THR A 50 33.64 57.65 -2.19
CA THR A 50 33.17 56.60 -1.31
C THR A 50 31.71 56.28 -1.65
N ALA A 51 31.44 55.03 -1.97
CA ALA A 51 30.08 54.54 -2.20
C ALA A 51 29.71 53.44 -1.20
N ILE A 52 28.55 53.58 -0.60
CA ILE A 52 28.01 52.60 0.36
C ILE A 52 26.78 51.97 -0.24
N PHE A 53 26.76 50.66 -0.26
CA PHE A 53 25.59 49.92 -0.72
C PHE A 53 25.08 48.95 0.34
N GLN A 54 23.78 48.70 0.33
CA GLN A 54 23.09 47.73 1.17
C GLN A 54 22.77 46.51 0.33
N LEU A 55 22.99 45.33 0.88
CA LEU A 55 22.55 44.04 0.29
C LEU A 55 21.04 43.88 0.45
N HIS A 56 20.36 43.33 -0.54
CA HIS A 56 18.96 42.90 -0.43
C HIS A 56 18.85 41.79 0.63
N GLU A 57 17.72 41.73 1.34
CA GLU A 57 17.52 40.77 2.43
C GLU A 57 17.49 39.32 1.94
N ASN A 58 16.95 39.05 0.74
CA ASN A 58 16.71 37.70 0.20
C ASN A 58 17.59 37.39 -1.01
N ILE A 59 18.90 37.49 -0.85
CA ILE A 59 19.85 37.13 -1.91
C ILE A 59 19.90 35.60 -2.04
N ARG A 60 19.42 35.05 -3.17
CA ARG A 60 19.53 33.63 -3.48
C ARG A 60 20.91 33.23 -3.98
N ASP A 61 21.45 33.99 -4.94
CA ASP A 61 22.76 33.73 -5.53
C ASP A 61 23.86 34.35 -4.69
N LYS A 62 24.51 33.53 -3.85
CA LYS A 62 25.65 33.90 -3.02
C LYS A 62 26.97 33.30 -3.50
N LEU A 63 26.97 32.56 -4.62
CA LEU A 63 28.17 31.93 -5.17
C LEU A 63 28.89 32.87 -6.14
N ARG A 64 28.14 33.69 -6.88
CA ARG A 64 28.73 34.67 -7.80
C ARG A 64 29.06 35.95 -7.08
N PRO A 65 30.27 36.53 -7.32
CA PRO A 65 30.64 37.81 -6.74
C PRO A 65 29.71 38.95 -7.18
N ILE A 66 29.63 39.99 -6.39
CA ILE A 66 29.04 41.26 -6.79
C ILE A 66 30.07 42.00 -7.64
N SER A 67 29.82 42.11 -8.92
CA SER A 67 30.68 42.84 -9.84
C SER A 67 30.43 44.34 -9.72
N LEU A 68 31.47 45.11 -9.52
CA LEU A 68 31.46 46.56 -9.44
C LEU A 68 32.21 47.12 -10.63
N ALA A 69 31.56 47.97 -11.42
CA ALA A 69 32.21 48.78 -12.43
C ALA A 69 32.29 50.24 -11.93
N ILE A 70 33.47 50.77 -11.91
CA ILE A 70 33.75 52.16 -11.48
C ILE A 70 34.23 52.92 -12.68
N THR A 71 33.48 53.89 -13.13
CA THR A 71 33.83 54.71 -14.27
C THR A 71 34.09 56.15 -13.81
N HIS A 72 35.10 56.79 -14.38
CA HIS A 72 35.37 58.18 -14.11
C HIS A 72 35.40 59.00 -15.38
N THR A 73 34.76 60.16 -15.32
CA THR A 73 34.63 61.09 -16.45
C THR A 73 34.88 62.53 -15.99
N ILE A 74 35.23 63.38 -16.91
CA ILE A 74 35.31 64.82 -16.63
C ILE A 74 33.91 65.41 -16.73
N LYS A 75 33.49 66.15 -15.66
CA LYS A 75 32.23 66.88 -15.71
C LYS A 75 32.23 67.86 -16.86
N PRO A 76 31.26 67.82 -17.78
CA PRO A 76 31.18 68.76 -18.88
C PRO A 76 30.95 70.19 -18.34
N VAL A 77 31.86 71.09 -18.65
CA VAL A 77 31.71 72.51 -18.30
C VAL A 77 30.74 73.14 -19.32
N PRO A 78 29.61 73.70 -18.88
CA PRO A 78 28.68 74.37 -19.81
C PRO A 78 29.41 75.51 -20.53
N PRO A 79 29.18 75.69 -21.86
CA PRO A 79 29.80 76.75 -22.61
C PRO A 79 29.35 78.10 -22.06
N ARG A 80 30.31 78.84 -21.47
CA ARG A 80 30.06 80.25 -21.01
C ARG A 80 29.77 81.09 -22.22
N ARG A 81 28.54 81.62 -22.29
CA ARG A 81 28.16 82.61 -23.31
C ARG A 81 29.07 83.83 -23.22
N HIS A 82 29.82 84.09 -24.26
CA HIS A 82 30.53 85.29 -24.68
C HIS A 82 31.04 86.30 -23.60
N SER A 83 32.31 86.15 -23.24
CA SER A 83 33.17 87.28 -22.82
C SER A 83 34.40 87.27 -23.73
N ALA A 84 34.48 88.25 -24.61
CA ALA A 84 35.65 88.49 -25.50
C ALA A 84 36.90 88.78 -24.64
N LYS A 85 38.02 88.17 -25.07
CA LYS A 85 39.39 88.47 -24.62
C LYS A 85 39.84 87.92 -23.28
N ARG A 86 39.86 86.56 -23.13
CA ARG A 86 40.87 85.90 -22.31
C ARG A 86 41.23 84.55 -22.97
N ALA A 87 42.58 84.28 -23.04
CA ALA A 87 43.06 83.03 -23.58
C ALA A 87 42.23 81.89 -23.04
N GLN A 88 41.56 81.15 -23.92
CA GLN A 88 40.69 79.99 -23.60
C GLN A 88 41.60 78.94 -22.96
N LYS A 89 41.49 78.75 -21.66
CA LYS A 89 42.14 77.59 -21.02
C LYS A 89 41.59 76.34 -21.65
N LEU A 90 42.50 75.52 -22.17
CA LEU A 90 42.15 74.19 -22.71
C LEU A 90 41.44 73.40 -21.63
N PRO A 91 40.36 72.71 -22.01
CA PRO A 91 39.67 71.83 -21.06
C PRO A 91 40.61 70.70 -20.60
N PRO A 92 40.49 70.25 -19.37
CA PRO A 92 41.25 69.08 -18.92
C PRO A 92 40.82 67.86 -19.77
N VAL A 93 41.81 67.04 -20.12
CA VAL A 93 41.61 65.78 -20.89
C VAL A 93 42.14 64.64 -20.07
N LEU A 94 41.33 63.56 -19.97
CA LEU A 94 41.79 62.32 -19.35
C LEU A 94 42.74 61.60 -20.29
N ASN A 95 43.73 60.96 -19.70
CA ASN A 95 44.60 60.05 -20.40
C ASN A 95 43.77 58.78 -20.82
N ILE A 96 43.89 58.35 -22.07
CA ILE A 96 43.16 57.19 -22.59
C ILE A 96 43.80 55.90 -22.05
N SER A 97 45.03 55.91 -21.62
CA SER A 97 45.74 54.79 -21.00
C SER A 97 46.23 55.16 -19.61
N PRO A 98 45.70 54.56 -18.54
CA PRO A 98 44.81 53.39 -18.41
C PRO A 98 43.33 53.68 -18.69
N SER A 99 42.54 52.60 -18.82
CA SER A 99 41.08 52.67 -19.04
C SER A 99 40.41 53.56 -17.98
N ASN A 100 39.39 54.32 -18.38
CA ASN A 100 38.54 55.08 -17.46
C ASN A 100 37.54 54.24 -16.67
N MET A 101 37.59 52.93 -16.85
CA MET A 101 36.75 51.97 -16.16
C MET A 101 37.62 50.97 -15.36
N LEU A 102 37.31 50.83 -14.09
CA LEU A 102 37.88 49.85 -13.19
C LEU A 102 36.82 48.83 -12.83
N HIS A 103 37.16 47.54 -12.90
CA HIS A 103 36.35 46.46 -12.41
C HIS A 103 36.90 45.95 -11.07
N SER A 104 35.97 45.72 -10.14
CA SER A 104 36.24 45.10 -8.85
C SER A 104 35.14 44.12 -8.50
N GLU A 105 35.42 43.19 -7.63
CA GLU A 105 34.49 42.17 -7.20
C GLU A 105 34.44 42.09 -5.68
N VAL A 106 33.23 41.93 -5.14
CA VAL A 106 32.98 41.63 -3.74
C VAL A 106 32.46 40.19 -3.63
N ASN A 107 33.27 39.33 -3.02
CA ASN A 107 32.94 37.94 -2.84
C ASN A 107 32.12 37.71 -1.57
N PHE A 108 31.15 36.81 -1.63
CA PHE A 108 30.52 36.26 -0.44
C PHE A 108 31.39 35.19 0.20
N LEU A 109 31.22 34.97 1.50
CA LEU A 109 31.81 33.81 2.17
C LEU A 109 31.10 32.54 1.63
N ARG A 110 31.88 31.64 1.07
CA ARG A 110 31.39 30.36 0.56
C ARG A 110 31.59 29.33 1.65
N GLU A 111 30.57 29.18 2.50
CA GLU A 111 30.54 28.15 3.53
C GLU A 111 29.99 26.84 2.92
N GLY A 112 30.55 25.68 3.33
CA GLY A 112 30.09 24.37 2.88
C GLY A 112 30.53 23.98 1.47
N CYS A 113 31.54 24.62 0.89
CA CYS A 113 32.06 24.37 -0.46
C CYS A 113 33.50 23.86 -0.42
N GLY A 114 33.82 22.89 0.38
CA GLY A 114 35.15 22.26 0.40
C GLY A 114 36.33 23.18 0.65
N SER A 115 37.55 22.67 0.45
CA SER A 115 38.80 23.39 0.59
C SER A 115 39.13 24.25 -0.62
N ASP A 116 38.65 23.86 -1.81
CA ASP A 116 38.84 24.55 -3.08
C ASP A 116 37.90 25.73 -3.29
N LYS A 117 36.87 25.85 -2.43
CA LYS A 117 35.80 26.87 -2.49
C LYS A 117 34.95 26.81 -3.75
N ILE A 118 34.92 25.67 -4.44
CA ILE A 118 34.01 25.35 -5.54
C ILE A 118 32.88 24.51 -4.93
N CYS A 119 31.66 25.00 -5.03
CA CYS A 119 30.51 24.26 -4.47
C CYS A 119 30.00 23.24 -5.49
N GLN A 120 30.38 21.99 -5.31
CA GLN A 120 29.97 20.86 -6.12
C GLN A 120 28.92 20.04 -5.36
N SER A 121 27.67 20.18 -5.73
CA SER A 121 26.56 19.46 -5.07
C SER A 121 26.31 18.10 -5.68
N ASN A 122 25.66 17.20 -4.91
CA ASN A 122 25.23 15.88 -5.37
C ASN A 122 23.76 15.64 -5.00
N LEU A 123 22.88 16.45 -5.58
CA LEU A 123 21.45 16.32 -5.39
C LEU A 123 20.92 15.12 -6.16
N LYS A 124 20.24 14.22 -5.48
CA LYS A 124 19.53 13.08 -6.06
C LYS A 124 18.04 13.18 -5.71
N LEU A 125 17.20 12.95 -6.71
CA LEU A 125 15.75 13.00 -6.60
C LEU A 125 15.16 11.60 -6.70
N SER A 126 14.25 11.27 -5.80
CA SER A 126 13.39 10.11 -5.89
C SER A 126 11.95 10.50 -5.61
N TYR A 127 11.01 9.77 -6.22
CA TYR A 127 9.58 10.05 -6.09
C TYR A 127 8.79 8.78 -5.83
N GLN A 128 7.59 8.97 -5.29
CA GLN A 128 6.60 7.91 -5.12
C GLN A 128 5.19 8.50 -5.14
N PHE A 129 4.30 7.91 -5.95
CA PHE A 129 2.89 8.22 -5.86
C PHE A 129 2.24 7.47 -4.71
N GLY A 130 1.25 8.08 -4.08
CA GLY A 130 0.52 7.49 -2.97
C GLY A 130 -0.79 8.19 -2.68
N THR A 131 -1.39 7.83 -1.56
CA THR A 131 -2.60 8.43 -1.03
C THR A 131 -2.43 8.72 0.45
N ILE A 132 -3.16 9.72 0.94
CA ILE A 132 -3.25 10.03 2.37
C ILE A 132 -4.72 9.85 2.74
N PRO A 133 -5.12 8.70 3.31
CA PRO A 133 -6.46 8.50 3.86
C PRO A 133 -6.72 9.49 5.01
N LEU A 134 -8.00 9.77 5.32
CA LEU A 134 -8.36 10.66 6.43
C LEU A 134 -7.73 10.15 7.74
N ASN A 135 -6.91 11.01 8.39
CA ASN A 135 -6.21 10.73 9.66
C ASN A 135 -5.14 9.63 9.61
N SER A 136 -4.54 9.36 8.46
CA SER A 136 -3.44 8.40 8.35
C SER A 136 -2.22 8.99 7.63
N ASP A 137 -1.12 8.26 7.70
CA ASP A 137 0.13 8.59 7.04
C ASP A 137 0.06 8.30 5.53
N PHE A 138 1.08 8.77 4.80
CA PHE A 138 1.24 8.49 3.39
C PHE A 138 1.32 6.98 3.12
N THR A 139 0.46 6.50 2.22
CA THR A 139 0.46 5.12 1.76
C THR A 139 0.83 5.08 0.28
N PRO A 140 1.94 4.42 -0.09
CA PRO A 140 2.35 4.33 -1.49
C PRO A 140 1.34 3.55 -2.33
N LEU A 141 1.22 3.89 -3.60
CA LEU A 141 0.44 3.12 -4.55
C LEU A 141 1.02 1.70 -4.72
N PRO A 142 0.16 0.68 -4.91
CA PRO A 142 0.61 -0.66 -5.22
C PRO A 142 1.40 -0.67 -6.53
N LYS A 143 2.31 -1.63 -6.67
CA LYS A 143 3.07 -1.87 -7.89
C LYS A 143 2.52 -3.09 -8.61
N ASP A 144 2.55 -3.07 -9.93
CA ASP A 144 2.27 -4.23 -10.76
C ASP A 144 3.46 -5.20 -10.82
N ASP A 145 3.31 -6.29 -11.59
CA ASP A 145 4.35 -7.31 -11.76
C ASP A 145 5.62 -6.74 -12.43
N ASP A 146 5.51 -5.64 -13.19
CA ASP A 146 6.60 -4.91 -13.80
C ASP A 146 7.27 -3.91 -12.85
N GLY A 147 6.78 -3.79 -11.60
CA GLY A 147 7.27 -2.86 -10.60
C GLY A 147 6.78 -1.42 -10.77
N VAL A 148 5.86 -1.15 -11.69
CA VAL A 148 5.28 0.17 -11.97
C VAL A 148 4.13 0.44 -10.99
N GLN A 149 4.06 1.66 -10.47
CA GLN A 149 2.97 2.06 -9.58
C GLN A 149 1.64 2.11 -10.33
N VAL A 150 0.56 1.65 -9.68
CA VAL A 150 -0.78 1.59 -10.27
C VAL A 150 -1.75 2.41 -9.45
N PHE A 151 -2.42 3.35 -10.09
CA PHE A 151 -3.49 4.16 -9.54
C PHE A 151 -4.85 3.59 -9.97
N SER A 152 -5.62 3.06 -9.02
CA SER A 152 -6.99 2.62 -9.27
C SER A 152 -7.94 3.80 -9.22
N LEU A 153 -8.57 4.12 -10.34
CA LEU A 153 -9.58 5.16 -10.41
C LEU A 153 -10.85 4.69 -9.67
N SER A 154 -10.99 5.18 -8.47
CA SER A 154 -12.13 4.93 -7.59
C SER A 154 -12.67 6.26 -7.07
N ASN A 155 -13.28 6.28 -5.90
CA ASN A 155 -13.82 7.50 -5.26
C ASN A 155 -12.75 8.46 -4.71
N GLN A 156 -11.47 8.24 -4.97
CA GLN A 156 -10.39 9.09 -4.48
C GLN A 156 -10.30 10.38 -5.29
N ARG A 157 -10.38 11.52 -4.60
CA ARG A 157 -10.32 12.86 -5.21
C ARG A 157 -8.91 13.43 -5.30
N LEU A 158 -7.97 12.85 -4.60
CA LEU A 158 -6.58 13.31 -4.52
C LEU A 158 -5.62 12.13 -4.65
N VAL A 159 -4.58 12.35 -5.42
CA VAL A 159 -3.37 11.54 -5.42
C VAL A 159 -2.22 12.40 -4.91
N VAL A 160 -1.30 11.79 -4.21
CA VAL A 160 -0.17 12.49 -3.58
C VAL A 160 1.11 12.04 -4.21
N LEU A 161 1.93 12.99 -4.64
CA LEU A 161 3.30 12.75 -5.07
C LEU A 161 4.24 13.05 -3.90
N GLU A 162 4.84 12.04 -3.32
CA GLU A 162 5.90 12.16 -2.34
C GLU A 162 7.23 12.32 -3.05
N VAL A 163 7.94 13.39 -2.74
CA VAL A 163 9.25 13.69 -3.32
C VAL A 163 10.28 13.64 -2.22
N THR A 164 11.37 12.96 -2.48
CA THR A 164 12.54 12.90 -1.61
C THR A 164 13.76 13.40 -2.37
N ILE A 165 14.39 14.45 -1.85
CA ILE A 165 15.62 15.02 -2.39
C ILE A 165 16.70 14.82 -1.34
N THR A 166 17.82 14.26 -1.75
CA THR A 166 18.96 14.03 -0.87
C THR A 166 20.18 14.67 -1.50
N ASN A 167 20.89 15.50 -0.73
CA ASN A 167 22.22 15.96 -1.12
C ASN A 167 23.22 14.91 -0.61
N MET A 168 23.64 14.01 -1.50
CA MET A 168 24.49 12.88 -1.14
C MET A 168 25.90 13.37 -0.79
N PRO A 169 26.60 12.72 0.14
CA PRO A 169 28.03 12.98 0.35
C PRO A 169 28.83 12.53 -0.86
N SER A 170 30.01 13.11 -1.03
CA SER A 170 31.01 12.63 -1.97
C SER A 170 31.33 11.15 -1.73
N ASP A 171 31.76 10.47 -2.77
CA ASP A 171 32.27 9.11 -2.64
C ASP A 171 33.51 9.11 -1.72
N SER A 172 33.63 8.06 -0.89
CA SER A 172 34.78 7.88 0.01
C SER A 172 36.14 7.81 -0.73
N LEU A 173 36.13 7.55 -2.03
CA LEU A 173 37.32 7.51 -2.89
C LEU A 173 37.75 8.90 -3.38
N ASN A 174 36.80 9.85 -3.53
CA ASN A 174 37.05 11.22 -4.01
C ASN A 174 36.25 12.21 -3.16
N PRO A 175 36.66 12.43 -1.89
CA PRO A 175 35.90 13.27 -0.94
C PRO A 175 35.88 14.77 -1.29
N GLU A 176 36.65 15.22 -2.26
CA GLU A 176 36.77 16.63 -2.65
C GLU A 176 36.00 16.99 -3.93
N GLU A 177 35.49 16.00 -4.70
CA GLU A 177 34.92 16.26 -6.02
C GLU A 177 33.42 16.57 -6.03
N ASP A 178 32.65 16.13 -5.03
CA ASP A 178 31.20 16.37 -4.97
C ASP A 178 30.64 16.28 -3.54
N GLY A 179 29.35 16.56 -3.38
CA GLY A 179 28.67 16.40 -2.11
C GLY A 179 28.79 17.59 -1.16
N ASP A 180 29.09 18.76 -1.67
CA ASP A 180 29.06 20.03 -0.96
C ASP A 180 27.62 20.54 -0.76
N ASP A 181 27.51 21.67 -0.07
CA ASP A 181 26.24 22.36 0.13
C ASP A 181 25.64 22.82 -1.23
N ALA A 182 24.39 22.49 -1.49
CA ALA A 182 23.71 22.90 -2.71
C ALA A 182 23.00 24.25 -2.50
N HIS A 183 23.49 25.28 -3.20
CA HIS A 183 23.02 26.66 -3.05
C HIS A 183 21.87 27.00 -4.00
N ALA A 184 20.92 27.79 -3.51
CA ALA A 184 19.71 28.24 -4.23
C ALA A 184 18.99 27.10 -4.95
N SER A 185 18.86 25.97 -4.27
CA SER A 185 18.25 24.77 -4.83
C SER A 185 16.75 24.93 -5.01
N GLN A 186 16.24 24.53 -6.17
CA GLN A 186 14.85 24.61 -6.54
C GLN A 186 14.38 23.33 -7.21
N LEU A 187 13.10 23.01 -7.05
CA LEU A 187 12.44 21.95 -7.80
C LEU A 187 11.32 22.56 -8.62
N PHE A 188 11.36 22.34 -9.93
CA PHE A 188 10.29 22.68 -10.85
C PHE A 188 9.49 21.42 -11.16
N ILE A 189 8.16 21.52 -11.01
CA ILE A 189 7.24 20.42 -11.28
C ILE A 189 6.30 20.88 -12.37
N THR A 190 6.30 20.18 -13.50
CA THR A 190 5.35 20.41 -14.60
C THR A 190 4.30 19.29 -14.57
N LEU A 191 3.03 19.69 -14.52
CA LEU A 191 1.88 18.81 -14.38
C LEU A 191 0.99 18.89 -15.62
N PRO A 192 0.43 17.76 -16.08
CA PRO A 192 -0.56 17.76 -17.15
C PRO A 192 -1.90 18.35 -16.67
N ASN A 193 -2.73 18.78 -17.58
CA ASN A 193 -4.06 19.32 -17.28
C ASN A 193 -4.98 18.30 -16.58
N THR A 194 -4.70 17.02 -16.74
CA THR A 194 -5.45 15.92 -16.11
C THR A 194 -5.15 15.79 -14.62
N LEU A 195 -4.02 16.38 -14.16
CA LEU A 195 -3.53 16.19 -12.79
C LEU A 195 -3.09 17.54 -12.17
N PRO A 196 -3.99 18.53 -12.00
CA PRO A 196 -3.62 19.86 -11.51
C PRO A 196 -3.22 19.83 -10.03
N TYR A 197 -2.35 20.76 -9.66
CA TYR A 197 -1.94 20.97 -8.27
C TYR A 197 -3.12 21.34 -7.38
N ALA A 198 -3.21 20.71 -6.21
CA ALA A 198 -4.24 20.95 -5.20
C ALA A 198 -3.69 21.45 -3.86
N GLY A 199 -2.39 21.35 -3.65
CA GLY A 199 -1.74 21.79 -2.42
C GLY A 199 -0.41 21.07 -2.18
N SER A 200 0.31 21.48 -1.15
CA SER A 200 1.55 20.82 -0.74
C SER A 200 1.67 20.76 0.78
N ARG A 201 2.41 19.78 1.26
CA ARG A 201 2.80 19.66 2.65
C ARG A 201 4.32 19.59 2.68
N VAL A 202 4.95 20.70 3.05
CA VAL A 202 6.39 20.91 3.02
C VAL A 202 6.93 21.27 4.41
N PRO A 203 8.21 20.99 4.70
CA PRO A 203 8.89 21.46 5.90
C PRO A 203 8.89 23.00 6.02
N PRO A 204 9.01 23.59 7.24
CA PRO A 204 8.89 25.04 7.45
C PRO A 204 9.89 25.89 6.68
N GLN A 205 11.04 25.33 6.33
CA GLN A 205 12.10 26.01 5.58
C GLN A 205 11.89 26.01 4.06
N MET A 206 10.87 25.31 3.59
CA MET A 206 10.55 25.17 2.16
C MET A 206 9.27 25.92 1.80
N ILE A 207 9.22 26.43 0.60
CA ILE A 207 8.03 27.10 0.06
C ILE A 207 7.77 26.54 -1.33
N CYS A 208 6.55 26.05 -1.57
CA CYS A 208 6.09 25.67 -2.90
C CYS A 208 4.98 26.61 -3.35
N GLN A 209 5.09 27.13 -4.56
CA GLN A 209 4.13 28.02 -5.18
C GLN A 209 3.71 27.45 -6.54
N ALA A 210 2.40 27.48 -6.81
CA ALA A 210 1.87 27.06 -8.10
C ALA A 210 1.42 28.26 -8.94
N ASN A 211 1.47 28.10 -10.26
CA ASN A 211 0.86 29.07 -11.18
C ASN A 211 -0.68 29.02 -11.06
N GLN A 212 -1.38 29.98 -11.67
CA GLN A 212 -2.84 30.11 -11.60
C GLN A 212 -3.59 28.87 -12.08
N ASN A 213 -3.04 28.14 -13.03
CA ASN A 213 -3.67 26.95 -13.61
C ASN A 213 -3.29 25.64 -12.88
N GLY A 214 -2.40 25.70 -11.88
CA GLY A 214 -1.91 24.52 -11.18
C GLY A 214 -1.09 23.55 -12.05
N SER A 215 -0.61 23.99 -13.23
CA SER A 215 0.16 23.17 -14.16
C SER A 215 1.67 23.23 -13.93
N LYS A 216 2.15 24.24 -13.20
CA LYS A 216 3.56 24.41 -12.84
C LYS A 216 3.67 24.75 -11.37
N VAL A 217 4.55 24.06 -10.67
CA VAL A 217 4.86 24.31 -9.26
C VAL A 217 6.35 24.55 -9.13
N GLU A 218 6.70 25.60 -8.43
CA GLU A 218 8.08 25.93 -8.07
C GLU A 218 8.26 25.78 -6.57
N CYS A 219 9.17 24.92 -6.15
CA CYS A 219 9.51 24.67 -4.75
C CYS A 219 10.91 25.18 -4.45
N ASP A 220 11.03 26.11 -3.52
CA ASP A 220 12.29 26.53 -2.94
C ASP A 220 12.71 25.51 -1.85
N LEU A 221 13.81 24.81 -2.09
CA LEU A 221 14.29 23.72 -1.23
C LEU A 221 15.14 24.23 -0.05
N GLY A 222 15.53 25.52 -0.10
CA GLY A 222 16.41 26.15 0.86
C GLY A 222 17.73 26.61 0.24
N ASN A 223 18.44 27.46 0.98
CA ASN A 223 19.70 28.04 0.51
C ASN A 223 20.69 28.22 1.67
N PRO A 224 21.64 27.26 1.83
CA PRO A 224 21.86 26.06 1.05
C PRO A 224 21.09 24.83 1.55
N VAL A 225 20.92 23.82 0.70
CA VAL A 225 20.61 22.44 1.10
C VAL A 225 21.93 21.78 1.50
N LYS A 226 22.07 21.54 2.80
CA LYS A 226 23.34 21.07 3.37
C LYS A 226 23.72 19.67 2.90
N ARG A 227 25.00 19.37 2.94
CA ARG A 227 25.57 18.03 2.76
C ARG A 227 24.84 17.02 3.65
N ASN A 228 24.51 15.84 3.16
CA ASN A 228 23.72 14.78 3.81
C ASN A 228 22.29 15.17 4.19
N ALA A 229 21.81 16.35 3.81
CA ALA A 229 20.43 16.71 4.06
C ALA A 229 19.49 15.86 3.20
N LYS A 230 18.42 15.38 3.83
CA LYS A 230 17.32 14.67 3.18
C LYS A 230 16.03 15.45 3.36
N LEU A 231 15.48 15.95 2.28
CA LEU A 231 14.23 16.68 2.24
C LEU A 231 13.14 15.74 1.74
N LYS A 232 12.10 15.56 2.54
CA LYS A 232 10.94 14.73 2.20
C LYS A 232 9.69 15.57 2.33
N PHE A 233 8.87 15.64 1.29
CA PHE A 233 7.65 16.42 1.26
C PHE A 233 6.65 15.84 0.27
N THR A 234 5.42 16.35 0.31
CA THR A 234 4.34 15.83 -0.52
C THR A 234 3.63 16.93 -1.29
N ILE A 235 3.29 16.62 -2.53
CA ILE A 235 2.49 17.44 -3.43
C ILE A 235 1.15 16.75 -3.65
N ASN A 236 0.07 17.43 -3.32
CA ASN A 236 -1.29 16.93 -3.51
C ASN A 236 -1.77 17.34 -4.91
N LEU A 237 -2.25 16.37 -5.66
CA LEU A 237 -2.71 16.51 -7.04
C LEU A 237 -4.19 16.12 -7.12
N SER A 238 -4.97 16.93 -7.84
CA SER A 238 -6.40 16.66 -8.00
C SER A 238 -6.64 15.64 -9.11
N THR A 239 -7.48 14.68 -8.84
CA THR A 239 -7.92 13.66 -9.81
C THR A 239 -9.22 14.03 -10.52
N SER A 240 -9.73 15.25 -10.34
CA SER A 240 -11.04 15.70 -10.88
C SER A 240 -11.11 15.68 -12.40
N ASN A 241 -9.99 15.84 -13.08
CA ASN A 241 -9.90 15.91 -14.54
C ASN A 241 -9.48 14.56 -15.17
N ILE A 242 -9.34 13.51 -14.37
CA ILE A 242 -9.08 12.16 -14.87
C ILE A 242 -10.35 11.61 -15.50
N THR A 243 -10.25 11.12 -16.73
CA THR A 243 -11.34 10.51 -17.48
C THR A 243 -11.10 9.03 -17.71
N THR A 244 -12.06 8.32 -18.28
CA THR A 244 -11.93 6.91 -18.67
C THR A 244 -10.90 6.68 -19.78
N GLU A 245 -10.41 7.73 -20.41
CA GLU A 245 -9.37 7.67 -21.45
C GLU A 245 -7.96 7.90 -20.88
N THR A 246 -7.85 8.37 -19.63
CA THR A 246 -6.57 8.62 -18.98
C THR A 246 -5.92 7.29 -18.60
N THR A 247 -4.80 6.98 -19.21
CA THR A 247 -4.08 5.70 -19.02
C THR A 247 -2.90 5.80 -18.05
N GLU A 248 -2.45 7.03 -17.78
CA GLU A 248 -1.24 7.28 -17.00
C GLU A 248 -1.35 8.59 -16.21
N LEU A 249 -0.64 8.64 -15.10
CA LEU A 249 -0.33 9.84 -14.34
C LEU A 249 1.13 10.17 -14.58
N THR A 250 1.40 11.40 -15.00
CA THR A 250 2.77 11.86 -15.24
C THR A 250 3.02 13.17 -14.52
N ALA A 251 4.25 13.42 -14.10
CA ALA A 251 4.73 14.70 -13.60
C ALA A 251 6.22 14.82 -13.90
N ASP A 252 6.62 15.91 -14.57
CA ASP A 252 8.01 16.17 -14.85
C ASP A 252 8.63 16.96 -13.71
N LEU A 253 9.70 16.43 -13.14
CA LEU A 253 10.41 16.94 -11.99
C LEU A 253 11.81 17.36 -12.43
N GLN A 254 12.13 18.64 -12.30
CA GLN A 254 13.44 19.17 -12.64
C GLN A 254 14.07 19.88 -11.45
N LEU A 255 15.21 19.38 -11.00
CA LEU A 255 16.03 20.07 -10.01
C LEU A 255 16.88 21.15 -10.68
N ALA A 256 17.12 22.23 -9.96
CA ALA A 256 18.05 23.27 -10.33
C ALA A 256 18.81 23.75 -9.09
N THR A 257 20.07 24.09 -9.28
CA THR A 257 20.95 24.71 -8.26
C THR A 257 21.96 25.61 -8.95
N ILE A 258 22.52 26.57 -8.22
CA ILE A 258 23.67 27.37 -8.68
C ILE A 258 25.01 26.76 -8.32
N SER A 259 25.03 25.71 -7.48
CA SER A 259 26.21 24.88 -7.27
C SER A 259 26.50 24.07 -8.54
N GLU A 260 27.76 23.71 -8.72
CA GLU A 260 28.13 22.88 -9.86
C GLU A 260 27.58 21.47 -9.67
N GLN A 261 26.84 20.99 -10.67
CA GLN A 261 26.36 19.61 -10.75
C GLN A 261 25.98 19.31 -12.19
N LEU A 262 26.59 18.27 -12.76
CA LEU A 262 26.41 17.91 -14.17
C LEU A 262 25.17 17.03 -14.42
N ASP A 263 24.73 16.26 -13.41
CA ASP A 263 23.71 15.20 -13.55
C ASP A 263 22.32 15.64 -13.06
N LEU A 264 21.84 16.81 -13.46
CA LEU A 264 20.49 17.29 -13.11
C LEU A 264 19.49 17.09 -14.25
N ASP A 265 19.42 15.86 -14.77
CA ASP A 265 18.44 15.52 -15.78
C ASP A 265 17.00 15.55 -15.20
N PRO A 266 16.03 15.98 -16.00
CA PRO A 266 14.63 15.95 -15.58
C PRO A 266 14.17 14.49 -15.38
N VAL A 267 13.42 14.26 -14.30
CA VAL A 267 12.84 12.96 -13.95
C VAL A 267 11.34 12.99 -14.18
N THR A 268 10.83 12.12 -15.03
CA THR A 268 9.38 11.96 -15.20
C THR A 268 8.84 10.95 -14.21
N ALA A 269 8.06 11.44 -13.25
CA ALA A 269 7.29 10.58 -12.36
C ALA A 269 6.12 9.96 -13.13
N PHE A 270 5.96 8.65 -12.98
CA PHE A 270 5.00 7.86 -13.76
C PHE A 270 4.22 6.87 -12.89
N ALA A 271 2.92 6.75 -13.14
CA ALA A 271 2.07 5.68 -12.62
C ALA A 271 0.99 5.32 -13.65
N LYS A 272 0.67 4.03 -13.77
CA LYS A 272 -0.43 3.54 -14.61
C LYS A 272 -1.77 3.88 -13.97
N VAL A 273 -2.77 4.27 -14.75
CA VAL A 273 -4.16 4.42 -14.31
C VAL A 273 -4.95 3.21 -14.73
N VAL A 274 -5.64 2.57 -13.79
CA VAL A 274 -6.55 1.48 -14.05
C VAL A 274 -7.95 1.82 -13.54
N ILE A 275 -8.97 1.36 -14.25
CA ILE A 275 -10.35 1.45 -13.79
C ILE A 275 -10.70 0.13 -13.13
N GLU A 276 -10.87 0.16 -11.82
CA GLU A 276 -11.22 -1.01 -11.03
C GLU A 276 -12.74 -1.13 -10.93
N LEU A 277 -13.28 -2.22 -11.46
CA LEU A 277 -14.68 -2.57 -11.25
C LEU A 277 -14.81 -3.37 -9.96
N PRO A 278 -15.72 -2.97 -9.06
CA PRO A 278 -15.94 -3.66 -7.79
C PRO A 278 -16.77 -4.95 -7.95
N LEU A 279 -16.61 -5.66 -9.07
CA LEU A 279 -17.24 -6.95 -9.31
C LEU A 279 -16.42 -8.05 -8.65
N SER A 280 -17.07 -8.84 -7.82
CA SER A 280 -16.44 -10.01 -7.21
C SER A 280 -17.29 -11.26 -7.40
N VAL A 281 -16.63 -12.42 -7.42
CA VAL A 281 -17.27 -13.72 -7.47
C VAL A 281 -16.80 -14.57 -6.30
N SER A 282 -17.76 -15.19 -5.63
CA SER A 282 -17.51 -16.18 -4.60
C SER A 282 -18.39 -17.41 -4.85
N GLY A 283 -18.04 -18.55 -4.27
CA GLY A 283 -18.84 -19.75 -4.48
C GLY A 283 -18.58 -20.79 -3.42
N LEU A 284 -19.59 -21.63 -3.22
CA LEU A 284 -19.53 -22.75 -2.29
C LEU A 284 -20.34 -23.94 -2.83
N ALA A 285 -19.95 -25.13 -2.40
CA ALA A 285 -20.66 -26.38 -2.68
C ALA A 285 -21.29 -26.93 -1.39
N ARG A 286 -22.51 -27.45 -1.49
CA ARG A 286 -23.24 -28.09 -0.39
C ARG A 286 -23.79 -29.43 -0.84
N PRO A 287 -23.44 -30.56 -0.20
CA PRO A 287 -22.35 -30.65 0.79
C PRO A 287 -20.96 -30.49 0.15
N HIS A 288 -19.99 -30.05 0.92
CA HIS A 288 -18.59 -29.92 0.46
C HIS A 288 -17.85 -31.29 0.39
N GLN A 289 -18.47 -32.33 0.92
CA GLN A 289 -17.98 -33.70 0.89
C GLN A 289 -19.04 -34.61 0.32
N LEU A 290 -18.65 -35.41 -0.66
CA LEU A 290 -19.50 -36.41 -1.30
C LEU A 290 -18.95 -37.80 -1.09
N PHE A 291 -19.83 -38.77 -1.04
CA PHE A 291 -19.48 -40.16 -0.89
C PHE A 291 -20.03 -40.96 -2.04
N PHE A 292 -19.28 -41.97 -2.50
CA PHE A 292 -19.73 -42.91 -3.53
C PHE A 292 -19.61 -44.33 -3.05
N SER A 293 -20.67 -45.10 -3.32
CA SER A 293 -20.77 -46.54 -3.02
C SER A 293 -21.83 -47.18 -3.89
N GLY A 294 -21.94 -48.49 -3.84
CA GLY A 294 -22.96 -49.27 -4.48
C GLY A 294 -22.50 -50.00 -5.74
N THR A 295 -23.41 -50.19 -6.69
CA THR A 295 -23.16 -50.93 -7.94
C THR A 295 -23.05 -50.01 -9.12
N VAL A 296 -22.21 -50.35 -10.09
CA VAL A 296 -22.07 -49.66 -11.36
C VAL A 296 -23.34 -49.83 -12.19
N LYS A 297 -23.93 -48.70 -12.64
CA LYS A 297 -25.04 -48.67 -13.59
C LYS A 297 -24.59 -47.94 -14.85
N GLY A 298 -24.88 -48.51 -16.02
CA GLY A 298 -24.65 -47.85 -17.31
C GLY A 298 -25.60 -46.66 -17.53
N GLU A 299 -25.24 -45.74 -18.41
CA GLU A 299 -26.04 -44.55 -18.73
C GLU A 299 -27.48 -44.87 -19.18
N SER A 300 -27.61 -45.90 -20.00
CA SER A 300 -28.94 -46.37 -20.51
C SER A 300 -29.85 -46.95 -19.41
N ALA A 301 -29.30 -47.29 -18.25
CA ALA A 301 -30.06 -47.85 -17.13
C ALA A 301 -30.48 -46.77 -16.10
N MET A 302 -30.16 -45.49 -16.36
CA MET A 302 -30.56 -44.36 -15.52
C MET A 302 -31.98 -43.94 -15.87
N THR A 303 -32.90 -44.04 -14.94
CA THR A 303 -34.33 -43.67 -15.11
C THR A 303 -34.68 -42.39 -14.37
N SER A 304 -33.96 -42.09 -13.32
CA SER A 304 -34.17 -40.88 -12.48
C SER A 304 -32.84 -40.20 -12.12
N LEU A 305 -32.93 -38.96 -11.63
CA LEU A 305 -31.76 -38.25 -11.15
C LEU A 305 -31.12 -38.94 -9.94
N GLU A 306 -31.90 -39.63 -9.13
CA GLU A 306 -31.44 -40.35 -7.94
C GLU A 306 -30.54 -41.54 -8.28
N ASP A 307 -30.75 -42.16 -9.46
CA ASP A 307 -29.89 -43.26 -9.93
C ASP A 307 -28.45 -42.84 -10.19
N ILE A 308 -28.23 -41.57 -10.56
CA ILE A 308 -26.91 -41.05 -10.87
C ILE A 308 -25.97 -41.09 -9.65
N GLY A 309 -26.48 -40.61 -8.51
CA GLY A 309 -25.70 -40.61 -7.25
C GLY A 309 -26.02 -39.41 -6.36
N SER A 310 -25.07 -39.09 -5.47
CA SER A 310 -25.23 -38.08 -4.43
C SER A 310 -25.48 -36.69 -5.01
N PRO A 311 -26.45 -35.92 -4.46
CA PRO A 311 -26.71 -34.56 -4.90
C PRO A 311 -25.61 -33.62 -4.39
N VAL A 312 -25.33 -32.58 -5.15
CA VAL A 312 -24.50 -31.45 -4.75
C VAL A 312 -25.08 -30.17 -5.32
N ASP A 313 -25.26 -29.19 -4.47
CA ASP A 313 -25.74 -27.87 -4.80
C ASP A 313 -24.59 -26.89 -4.78
N LEU A 314 -24.39 -26.16 -5.86
CA LEU A 314 -23.40 -25.10 -5.94
C LEU A 314 -24.10 -23.74 -5.95
N GLU A 315 -23.62 -22.86 -5.13
CA GLU A 315 -24.03 -21.46 -5.10
C GLU A 315 -22.85 -20.58 -5.50
N ILE A 316 -22.97 -19.87 -6.62
CA ILE A 316 -21.99 -18.92 -7.11
C ILE A 316 -22.61 -17.54 -7.01
N VAL A 317 -22.04 -16.71 -6.12
CA VAL A 317 -22.52 -15.36 -5.82
C VAL A 317 -21.67 -14.36 -6.56
N VAL A 318 -22.29 -13.56 -7.40
CA VAL A 318 -21.68 -12.39 -8.03
C VAL A 318 -22.14 -11.15 -7.28
N SER A 319 -21.20 -10.35 -6.78
CA SER A 319 -21.48 -9.12 -6.04
C SER A 319 -21.05 -7.90 -6.84
N ASN A 320 -21.93 -6.91 -6.92
CA ASN A 320 -21.67 -5.60 -7.49
C ASN A 320 -22.09 -4.50 -6.50
N PRO A 321 -21.22 -4.07 -5.59
CA PRO A 321 -21.51 -2.96 -4.68
C PRO A 321 -21.51 -1.58 -5.37
N GLY A 322 -21.07 -1.51 -6.63
CA GLY A 322 -20.98 -0.29 -7.42
C GLY A 322 -22.28 0.08 -8.14
N LYS A 323 -22.16 1.01 -9.08
CA LYS A 323 -23.26 1.40 -9.97
C LYS A 323 -23.49 0.33 -11.04
N ALA A 324 -24.67 0.39 -11.66
CA ALA A 324 -25.04 -0.53 -12.73
C ALA A 324 -24.03 -0.50 -13.90
N LEU A 325 -23.72 -1.68 -14.46
CA LEU A 325 -22.68 -1.88 -15.49
C LEU A 325 -22.99 -1.31 -16.87
N GLN A 326 -24.16 -0.70 -17.09
CA GLN A 326 -24.67 -0.32 -18.42
C GLN A 326 -23.73 0.55 -19.26
N THR A 327 -22.86 1.33 -18.62
CA THR A 327 -21.96 2.28 -19.31
C THR A 327 -20.56 1.72 -19.60
N LEU A 328 -20.19 0.57 -19.02
CA LEU A 328 -18.81 0.05 -19.04
C LEU A 328 -18.63 -1.18 -19.94
N GLY A 329 -19.70 -1.79 -20.45
CA GLY A 329 -19.63 -2.95 -21.31
C GLY A 329 -20.55 -4.11 -20.89
N SER A 330 -20.33 -5.29 -21.47
CA SER A 330 -21.06 -6.52 -21.17
C SER A 330 -20.23 -7.42 -20.26
N ALA A 331 -20.81 -7.83 -19.14
CA ALA A 331 -20.15 -8.77 -18.22
C ALA A 331 -20.72 -10.18 -18.38
N PHE A 332 -19.89 -11.18 -18.17
CA PHE A 332 -20.25 -12.60 -18.26
C PHE A 332 -19.69 -13.36 -17.06
N LEU A 333 -20.52 -14.16 -16.43
CA LEU A 333 -20.07 -15.17 -15.49
C LEU A 333 -19.77 -16.45 -16.27
N ASN A 334 -18.53 -16.90 -16.24
CA ASN A 334 -18.11 -18.13 -16.87
C ASN A 334 -17.87 -19.19 -15.80
N VAL A 335 -18.47 -20.37 -15.96
CA VAL A 335 -18.28 -21.50 -15.05
C VAL A 335 -17.67 -22.66 -15.83
N MET A 336 -16.44 -23.04 -15.48
CA MET A 336 -15.78 -24.23 -16.03
C MET A 336 -16.28 -25.45 -15.25
N TRP A 337 -17.23 -26.17 -15.86
CA TRP A 337 -17.92 -27.30 -15.27
C TRP A 337 -17.22 -28.61 -15.62
N PRO A 338 -16.69 -29.38 -14.65
CA PRO A 338 -16.06 -30.67 -14.90
C PRO A 338 -17.13 -31.74 -15.17
N ASN A 339 -17.48 -31.89 -16.44
CA ASN A 339 -18.56 -32.71 -16.90
C ASN A 339 -18.17 -34.20 -16.99
N GLU A 340 -16.99 -34.49 -17.54
CA GLU A 340 -16.52 -35.82 -17.87
C GLU A 340 -15.05 -36.03 -17.51
N LEU A 341 -14.67 -37.30 -17.35
CA LEU A 341 -13.27 -37.70 -17.32
C LEU A 341 -12.65 -37.64 -18.74
N ALA A 342 -11.32 -37.72 -18.81
CA ALA A 342 -10.60 -37.78 -20.10
C ALA A 342 -11.07 -38.95 -21.00
N ASN A 343 -11.55 -40.06 -20.42
CA ASN A 343 -12.08 -41.22 -21.11
C ASN A 343 -13.55 -41.10 -21.56
N GLY A 344 -14.21 -39.94 -21.29
CA GLY A 344 -15.60 -39.68 -21.69
C GLY A 344 -16.66 -40.17 -20.71
N LYS A 345 -16.27 -40.68 -19.54
CA LYS A 345 -17.23 -41.04 -18.47
C LYS A 345 -17.63 -39.78 -17.69
N TRP A 346 -18.91 -39.71 -17.33
CA TRP A 346 -19.46 -38.59 -16.56
C TRP A 346 -18.78 -38.42 -15.20
N LEU A 347 -18.55 -37.18 -14.80
CA LEU A 347 -18.06 -36.79 -13.46
C LEU A 347 -19.19 -36.16 -12.63
N LEU A 348 -19.60 -34.96 -13.05
CA LEU A 348 -20.61 -34.18 -12.36
C LEU A 348 -21.71 -33.79 -13.32
N TYR A 349 -22.88 -34.39 -13.12
CA TYR A 349 -24.03 -34.21 -13.99
C TYR A 349 -24.84 -32.97 -13.61
N PRO A 350 -24.94 -31.92 -14.45
CA PRO A 350 -25.69 -30.71 -14.14
C PRO A 350 -27.19 -30.95 -14.38
N ALA A 351 -27.98 -31.07 -13.32
CA ALA A 351 -29.42 -31.34 -13.39
C ALA A 351 -30.23 -30.06 -13.67
N SER A 352 -29.90 -28.94 -13.02
CA SER A 352 -30.55 -27.65 -13.30
C SER A 352 -29.65 -26.47 -12.97
N LEU A 353 -29.82 -25.37 -13.71
CA LEU A 353 -29.21 -24.08 -13.45
C LEU A 353 -30.30 -23.03 -13.28
N LYS A 354 -30.25 -22.28 -12.18
CA LYS A 354 -31.18 -21.16 -11.91
C LYS A 354 -30.40 -19.93 -11.44
N PHE A 355 -30.70 -18.78 -12.05
CA PHE A 355 -30.09 -17.51 -11.66
C PHE A 355 -31.10 -16.71 -10.83
N GLU A 356 -30.81 -16.53 -9.52
CA GLU A 356 -31.60 -15.67 -8.64
C GLU A 356 -31.06 -14.23 -8.70
N GLY A 357 -31.96 -13.27 -8.73
CA GLY A 357 -31.62 -11.86 -8.93
C GLY A 357 -31.54 -11.40 -10.39
N GLN A 358 -31.52 -12.37 -11.35
CA GLN A 358 -31.54 -12.10 -12.80
C GLN A 358 -32.35 -13.18 -13.54
N PRO A 359 -33.68 -13.19 -13.44
CA PRO A 359 -34.52 -14.26 -13.98
C PRO A 359 -34.47 -14.39 -15.51
N GLU A 360 -34.09 -13.33 -16.22
CA GLU A 360 -33.98 -13.35 -17.69
C GLU A 360 -32.66 -13.95 -18.20
N THR A 361 -31.69 -14.13 -17.31
CA THR A 361 -30.37 -14.65 -17.67
C THR A 361 -30.42 -16.14 -17.92
N ARG A 362 -30.03 -16.55 -19.13
CA ARG A 362 -29.87 -17.94 -19.51
C ARG A 362 -28.42 -18.24 -19.80
N CYS A 363 -27.88 -19.24 -19.13
CA CYS A 363 -26.51 -19.69 -19.37
C CYS A 363 -26.45 -20.54 -20.67
N SER A 364 -25.38 -20.38 -21.42
CA SER A 364 -25.09 -21.12 -22.64
C SER A 364 -23.91 -22.07 -22.40
N PRO A 365 -23.92 -23.31 -22.89
CA PRO A 365 -24.91 -23.96 -23.72
C PRO A 365 -26.05 -24.61 -22.90
N ALA A 366 -27.29 -24.22 -23.14
CA ALA A 366 -28.44 -24.75 -22.41
C ALA A 366 -28.63 -26.28 -22.59
N ARG A 367 -28.17 -26.82 -23.71
CA ARG A 367 -28.24 -28.27 -24.01
C ARG A 367 -27.36 -29.13 -23.11
N ALA A 368 -26.39 -28.55 -22.46
CA ALA A 368 -25.51 -29.28 -21.53
C ALA A 368 -26.15 -29.48 -20.15
N VAL A 369 -27.27 -28.82 -19.86
CA VAL A 369 -28.04 -28.98 -18.64
C VAL A 369 -29.04 -30.07 -18.82
N ASN A 370 -29.00 -31.08 -17.96
CA ASN A 370 -29.87 -32.29 -17.99
C ASN A 370 -29.99 -32.91 -19.40
N PRO A 371 -28.87 -33.27 -20.04
CA PRO A 371 -28.89 -33.77 -21.43
C PRO A 371 -29.66 -35.05 -21.58
N LEU A 372 -29.76 -35.90 -20.56
CA LEU A 372 -30.52 -37.15 -20.55
C LEU A 372 -32.01 -36.93 -20.22
N LYS A 373 -32.44 -35.70 -19.91
CA LYS A 373 -33.81 -35.31 -19.56
C LYS A 373 -34.40 -36.15 -18.41
N LEU A 374 -33.59 -36.52 -17.43
CA LEU A 374 -33.98 -37.27 -16.26
C LEU A 374 -34.84 -36.41 -15.32
N GLN A 375 -35.86 -37.02 -14.72
CA GLN A 375 -36.73 -36.37 -13.74
C GLN A 375 -36.40 -36.83 -12.32
N SER A 376 -36.74 -35.99 -11.33
CA SER A 376 -36.65 -36.41 -9.93
C SER A 376 -37.87 -37.26 -9.56
N SER A 377 -37.64 -38.36 -8.88
CA SER A 377 -38.71 -39.27 -8.44
C SER A 377 -39.69 -38.60 -7.47
N SER A 378 -39.27 -37.57 -6.76
CA SER A 378 -40.12 -36.79 -5.85
C SER A 378 -41.19 -35.94 -6.55
N ALA A 379 -41.11 -35.76 -7.88
CA ALA A 379 -42.09 -35.01 -8.65
C ALA A 379 -43.31 -35.86 -9.09
N ALA A 380 -43.20 -37.19 -9.01
CA ALA A 380 -44.28 -38.11 -9.41
C ALA A 380 -45.37 -38.32 -8.34
N ASP A 381 -45.07 -38.02 -7.06
CA ASP A 381 -45.97 -38.27 -5.91
C ASP A 381 -46.89 -37.09 -5.53
N GLN A 382 -46.84 -35.94 -6.21
CA GLN A 382 -47.62 -34.74 -5.83
C GLN A 382 -48.96 -34.58 -6.59
N VAL A 383 -49.45 -35.57 -7.31
CA VAL A 383 -50.74 -35.46 -8.07
C VAL A 383 -51.94 -36.12 -7.38
N VAL A 384 -51.78 -36.88 -6.32
CA VAL A 384 -52.98 -37.45 -5.61
C VAL A 384 -52.81 -37.31 -4.09
N GLY A 385 -53.62 -36.45 -3.48
CA GLY A 385 -53.73 -36.44 -2.00
C GLY A 385 -54.31 -35.17 -1.38
N ARG A 386 -55.62 -35.09 -1.41
CA ARG A 386 -56.51 -34.11 -0.76
C ARG A 386 -56.26 -33.98 0.75
N SER A 387 -56.14 -32.72 1.18
CA SER A 387 -56.66 -32.14 2.43
C SER A 387 -56.66 -32.93 3.75
N ARG A 388 -55.97 -32.41 4.76
CA ARG A 388 -56.58 -32.08 6.07
C ARG A 388 -55.70 -31.15 6.92
N ARG A 389 -56.43 -30.20 7.50
CA ARG A 389 -56.03 -29.17 8.50
C ARG A 389 -55.37 -29.76 9.76
N SER A 390 -54.48 -29.04 10.35
CA SER A 390 -54.66 -28.31 11.63
C SER A 390 -53.30 -27.79 12.17
N HIS A 391 -53.38 -26.58 12.64
CA HIS A 391 -52.50 -25.80 13.54
C HIS A 391 -52.28 -26.48 14.91
N PRO A 392 -51.48 -25.92 15.85
CA PRO A 392 -50.64 -24.68 15.89
C PRO A 392 -49.24 -24.82 16.56
N GLU A 393 -48.46 -23.75 16.39
CA GLU A 393 -47.56 -23.03 17.29
C GLU A 393 -46.87 -23.76 18.48
N GLU A 394 -45.54 -23.66 18.51
CA GLU A 394 -44.85 -23.23 19.73
C GLU A 394 -43.48 -22.63 19.38
N GLU A 395 -43.31 -21.39 19.82
CA GLU A 395 -42.05 -20.69 19.94
C GLU A 395 -41.18 -21.39 20.97
N ASP A 396 -39.88 -21.56 20.68
CA ASP A 396 -38.90 -21.60 21.77
C ASP A 396 -37.61 -20.89 21.39
N GLN A 397 -37.42 -19.79 22.12
CA GLN A 397 -36.21 -19.02 22.20
C GLN A 397 -35.12 -19.84 22.91
N VAL A 398 -33.97 -20.02 22.30
CA VAL A 398 -32.76 -20.40 23.04
C VAL A 398 -31.57 -19.55 22.67
N MET A 399 -31.31 -18.67 23.56
CA MET A 399 -30.07 -18.12 24.11
C MET A 399 -28.77 -18.55 23.46
N THR A 400 -28.10 -17.54 22.87
CA THR A 400 -26.67 -17.56 22.56
C THR A 400 -25.83 -17.67 23.82
N LYS A 401 -25.01 -18.69 23.90
CA LYS A 401 -23.81 -18.75 24.76
C LYS A 401 -22.59 -18.97 23.91
N GLY A 402 -21.72 -17.97 23.86
CA GLY A 402 -20.40 -18.06 23.28
C GLY A 402 -19.54 -19.07 24.03
N ILE A 403 -18.84 -19.88 23.30
CA ILE A 403 -17.70 -20.66 23.81
C ILE A 403 -16.54 -20.39 22.87
N ASP A 404 -15.63 -19.56 23.35
CA ASP A 404 -14.26 -19.46 22.86
C ASP A 404 -13.58 -20.82 23.10
N GLY A 405 -13.31 -21.53 22.04
CA GLY A 405 -12.60 -22.79 22.07
C GLY A 405 -11.51 -22.78 21.00
N ARG A 406 -10.36 -22.24 21.38
CA ARG A 406 -9.12 -22.32 20.61
C ARG A 406 -8.71 -23.80 20.51
N ILE A 407 -9.08 -24.46 19.42
CA ILE A 407 -8.57 -25.78 19.08
C ILE A 407 -7.36 -25.58 18.19
N THR A 408 -6.16 -25.73 18.76
CA THR A 408 -4.94 -25.97 18.00
C THR A 408 -5.02 -27.41 17.47
N PRO A 409 -4.95 -27.63 16.15
CA PRO A 409 -4.82 -28.99 15.66
C PRO A 409 -3.40 -29.47 15.93
N ALA A 410 -3.28 -30.51 16.71
CA ALA A 410 -2.06 -31.31 16.82
C ALA A 410 -1.74 -31.84 15.42
N VAL A 411 -0.62 -31.36 14.86
CA VAL A 411 -0.06 -31.89 13.61
C VAL A 411 0.54 -33.27 13.94
N ALA A 412 -0.29 -34.29 13.80
CA ALA A 412 0.24 -35.63 13.59
C ALA A 412 0.83 -35.67 12.19
N ALA A 413 2.09 -35.91 12.05
CA ALA A 413 2.77 -36.25 10.80
C ALA A 413 2.16 -37.57 10.28
N SER A 414 1.05 -37.45 9.56
CA SER A 414 0.47 -38.53 8.78
C SER A 414 0.95 -38.31 7.34
N GLU A 415 1.57 -39.37 6.79
CA GLU A 415 1.87 -39.49 5.36
C GLU A 415 0.85 -38.74 4.51
N ARG A 416 1.32 -37.83 3.66
CA ARG A 416 0.50 -37.15 2.65
C ARG A 416 -0.11 -38.22 1.75
N ARG A 417 -1.31 -38.69 2.07
CA ARG A 417 -2.14 -39.49 1.17
C ARG A 417 -2.34 -38.65 -0.09
N LYS A 418 -1.85 -39.14 -1.21
CA LYS A 418 -1.97 -38.46 -2.50
C LYS A 418 -3.47 -38.31 -2.83
N SER A 419 -4.04 -37.14 -2.56
CA SER A 419 -5.35 -36.77 -3.11
C SER A 419 -5.18 -36.52 -4.61
N LEU A 420 -5.93 -37.21 -5.44
CA LEU A 420 -5.96 -36.98 -6.88
C LEU A 420 -6.85 -35.77 -7.16
N LYS A 421 -6.32 -34.81 -7.92
CA LYS A 421 -7.07 -33.62 -8.31
C LYS A 421 -7.69 -33.79 -9.69
N LEU A 422 -9.01 -33.58 -9.78
CA LEU A 422 -9.79 -33.54 -11.01
C LEU A 422 -10.08 -32.07 -11.33
N ASP A 423 -9.39 -31.55 -12.33
CA ASP A 423 -9.44 -30.13 -12.71
C ASP A 423 -9.37 -29.96 -14.23
N CYS A 424 -10.16 -29.02 -14.74
CA CYS A 424 -10.19 -28.63 -16.13
C CYS A 424 -8.84 -28.17 -16.68
N LEU A 425 -8.11 -27.39 -15.90
CA LEU A 425 -6.82 -26.81 -16.33
C LEU A 425 -5.70 -27.83 -16.29
N LEU A 426 -5.80 -28.85 -15.43
CA LEU A 426 -4.82 -29.94 -15.37
C LEU A 426 -5.06 -31.01 -16.44
N GLY A 427 -6.16 -30.90 -17.22
CA GLY A 427 -6.54 -31.88 -18.23
C GLY A 427 -7.03 -33.22 -17.67
N SER A 428 -7.17 -33.35 -16.35
CA SER A 428 -7.71 -34.54 -15.68
C SER A 428 -9.22 -34.67 -15.79
N ALA A 429 -9.90 -33.59 -16.15
CA ALA A 429 -11.33 -33.55 -16.47
C ALA A 429 -11.59 -32.83 -17.79
N ARG A 430 -12.61 -33.29 -18.54
CA ARG A 430 -13.19 -32.57 -19.67
C ARG A 430 -14.27 -31.65 -19.13
N CYS A 431 -14.27 -30.39 -19.58
CA CYS A 431 -15.14 -29.38 -19.01
C CYS A 431 -16.06 -28.74 -20.05
N VAL A 432 -17.25 -28.42 -19.61
CA VAL A 432 -18.18 -27.55 -20.32
C VAL A 432 -18.06 -26.14 -19.74
N LEU A 433 -17.92 -25.16 -20.63
CA LEU A 433 -17.93 -23.77 -20.22
C LEU A 433 -19.36 -23.23 -20.26
N PHE A 434 -19.98 -23.03 -19.11
CA PHE A 434 -21.23 -22.28 -19.00
C PHE A 434 -20.92 -20.78 -18.97
N GLN A 435 -21.46 -20.07 -19.94
CA GLN A 435 -21.36 -18.62 -20.02
C GLN A 435 -22.72 -17.99 -19.74
N CYS A 436 -22.84 -17.24 -18.68
CA CYS A 436 -24.06 -16.57 -18.24
C CYS A 436 -23.90 -15.05 -18.40
N PRO A 437 -24.66 -14.38 -19.28
CA PRO A 437 -24.59 -12.93 -19.40
C PRO A 437 -25.11 -12.27 -18.11
N LEU A 438 -24.31 -11.36 -17.58
CA LEU A 438 -24.69 -10.56 -16.43
C LEU A 438 -25.31 -9.26 -16.95
N HIS A 439 -26.62 -9.14 -16.82
CA HIS A 439 -27.31 -7.90 -17.13
C HIS A 439 -27.01 -6.87 -16.05
N SER A 440 -27.26 -5.61 -16.37
CA SER A 440 -27.01 -4.53 -15.43
C SER A 440 -27.72 -4.75 -14.10
N PHE A 441 -26.98 -4.91 -13.03
CA PHE A 441 -27.50 -5.12 -11.68
C PHE A 441 -26.66 -4.40 -10.63
N THR A 442 -27.25 -4.15 -9.47
CA THR A 442 -26.64 -3.69 -8.25
C THR A 442 -26.92 -4.69 -7.12
N GLY A 443 -25.98 -4.85 -6.20
CA GLY A 443 -26.14 -5.82 -5.12
C GLY A 443 -25.60 -7.20 -5.47
N GLN A 444 -26.37 -8.26 -5.25
CA GLN A 444 -25.95 -9.65 -5.44
C GLN A 444 -26.85 -10.39 -6.40
N ALA A 445 -26.26 -11.25 -7.21
CA ALA A 445 -26.94 -12.21 -8.07
C ALA A 445 -26.35 -13.58 -7.81
N VAL A 446 -27.19 -14.60 -7.64
CA VAL A 446 -26.78 -15.94 -7.23
C VAL A 446 -27.12 -16.96 -8.31
N LEU A 447 -26.11 -17.62 -8.85
CA LEU A 447 -26.28 -18.76 -9.71
C LEU A 447 -26.32 -20.04 -8.85
N LYS A 448 -27.48 -20.70 -8.82
CA LYS A 448 -27.68 -22.01 -8.18
C LYS A 448 -27.60 -23.10 -9.23
N ILE A 449 -26.71 -24.06 -9.01
CA ILE A 449 -26.53 -25.22 -9.87
C ILE A 449 -26.81 -26.46 -9.03
N HIS A 450 -27.87 -27.18 -9.38
CA HIS A 450 -28.14 -28.49 -8.81
C HIS A 450 -27.50 -29.56 -9.69
N ALA A 451 -26.64 -30.36 -9.08
CA ALA A 451 -25.90 -31.39 -9.79
C ALA A 451 -25.91 -32.73 -9.05
N ARG A 452 -25.49 -33.76 -9.73
CA ARG A 452 -25.34 -35.11 -9.19
C ARG A 452 -23.96 -35.65 -9.48
N LEU A 453 -23.34 -36.29 -8.47
CA LEU A 453 -22.11 -37.02 -8.67
C LEU A 453 -22.37 -38.32 -9.42
N TRP A 454 -21.68 -38.55 -10.54
CA TRP A 454 -21.89 -39.78 -11.32
C TRP A 454 -21.15 -40.95 -10.68
N LYS A 455 -21.78 -41.59 -9.67
CA LYS A 455 -21.16 -42.60 -8.80
C LYS A 455 -20.51 -43.75 -9.55
N SER A 456 -21.10 -44.22 -10.69
CA SER A 456 -20.58 -45.35 -11.46
C SER A 456 -19.14 -45.10 -11.95
N SER A 457 -18.82 -43.91 -12.44
CA SER A 457 -17.47 -43.57 -12.91
C SER A 457 -16.45 -43.62 -11.77
N PHE A 458 -16.87 -43.17 -10.59
CA PHE A 458 -15.97 -43.19 -9.42
C PHE A 458 -15.73 -44.60 -8.89
N ILE A 459 -16.74 -45.47 -8.93
CA ILE A 459 -16.60 -46.87 -8.52
C ILE A 459 -15.68 -47.63 -9.49
N GLU A 460 -15.79 -47.39 -10.81
CA GLU A 460 -15.01 -48.07 -11.82
C GLU A 460 -13.55 -47.59 -11.89
N ASP A 461 -13.33 -46.26 -11.93
CA ASP A 461 -12.03 -45.69 -12.27
C ASP A 461 -11.17 -45.35 -11.03
N PHE A 462 -11.80 -45.23 -9.83
CA PHE A 462 -11.11 -44.83 -8.61
C PHE A 462 -11.34 -45.76 -7.40
N PRO A 463 -11.35 -47.09 -7.58
CA PRO A 463 -11.68 -48.02 -6.48
C PRO A 463 -10.65 -47.99 -5.31
N THR A 464 -9.40 -47.60 -5.59
CA THR A 464 -8.31 -47.62 -4.63
C THR A 464 -7.92 -46.23 -4.09
N VAL A 465 -8.58 -45.18 -4.54
CA VAL A 465 -8.24 -43.79 -4.19
C VAL A 465 -8.91 -43.44 -2.86
N SER A 466 -8.14 -42.94 -1.90
CA SER A 466 -8.64 -42.59 -0.57
C SER A 466 -9.39 -41.24 -0.54
N ALA A 467 -9.09 -40.32 -1.44
CA ALA A 467 -9.75 -39.03 -1.56
C ALA A 467 -9.52 -38.42 -2.95
N LEU A 468 -10.54 -37.82 -3.50
CA LEU A 468 -10.50 -37.07 -4.76
C LEU A 468 -10.95 -35.63 -4.49
N GLU A 469 -10.26 -34.67 -5.09
CA GLU A 469 -10.61 -33.26 -5.04
C GLU A 469 -11.08 -32.83 -6.43
N LEU A 470 -12.36 -32.52 -6.58
CA LEU A 470 -12.96 -32.01 -7.81
C LEU A 470 -13.01 -30.48 -7.73
N LEU A 471 -12.36 -29.79 -8.67
CA LEU A 471 -12.30 -28.34 -8.70
C LEU A 471 -13.24 -27.77 -9.75
N ILE A 472 -14.20 -26.98 -9.31
CA ILE A 472 -15.08 -26.19 -10.17
C ILE A 472 -14.53 -24.75 -10.13
N ARG A 473 -14.37 -24.14 -11.31
CA ARG A 473 -13.84 -22.78 -11.43
C ARG A 473 -14.89 -21.86 -12.02
N ALA A 474 -15.02 -20.69 -11.44
CA ALA A 474 -15.84 -19.63 -12.01
C ALA A 474 -15.05 -18.33 -12.08
N ASN A 475 -15.24 -17.57 -13.15
CA ASN A 475 -14.65 -16.26 -13.32
C ASN A 475 -15.63 -15.29 -14.00
N ILE A 476 -15.42 -13.99 -13.74
CA ILE A 476 -16.15 -12.92 -14.41
C ILE A 476 -15.25 -12.36 -15.51
N THR A 477 -15.81 -12.19 -16.70
CA THR A 477 -15.14 -11.48 -17.81
C THR A 477 -16.00 -10.31 -18.24
N VAL A 478 -15.37 -9.18 -18.55
CA VAL A 478 -16.03 -7.97 -19.05
C VAL A 478 -15.51 -7.68 -20.44
N LYS A 479 -16.43 -7.55 -21.39
CA LYS A 479 -16.13 -7.05 -22.75
C LYS A 479 -16.40 -5.56 -22.77
N SER A 480 -15.35 -4.76 -22.76
CA SER A 480 -15.39 -3.31 -22.77
C SER A 480 -14.47 -2.74 -23.85
N SER A 481 -14.76 -1.54 -24.34
CA SER A 481 -13.84 -0.77 -25.18
C SER A 481 -12.68 -0.16 -24.38
N ILE A 482 -12.79 -0.13 -23.05
CA ILE A 482 -11.79 0.43 -22.15
C ILE A 482 -10.69 -0.60 -21.92
N LYS A 483 -9.45 -0.27 -22.36
CA LYS A 483 -8.32 -1.23 -22.35
C LYS A 483 -7.71 -1.48 -20.97
N HIS A 484 -7.85 -0.53 -20.04
CA HIS A 484 -7.21 -0.58 -18.70
C HIS A 484 -8.22 -0.84 -17.58
N LEU A 485 -9.22 -1.64 -17.88
CA LEU A 485 -10.22 -2.07 -16.93
C LEU A 485 -9.74 -3.33 -16.22
N VAL A 486 -9.73 -3.30 -14.88
CA VAL A 486 -9.29 -4.38 -14.01
C VAL A 486 -10.45 -4.85 -13.13
N LEU A 487 -10.55 -6.14 -12.94
CA LEU A 487 -11.51 -6.77 -12.03
C LEU A 487 -10.78 -7.25 -10.78
N ARG A 488 -11.26 -6.86 -9.60
CA ARG A 488 -10.80 -7.41 -8.34
C ARG A 488 -11.64 -8.65 -8.03
N ASP A 489 -10.98 -9.72 -7.49
CA ASP A 489 -11.66 -10.95 -7.07
C ASP A 489 -12.58 -11.57 -8.14
N SER A 490 -12.15 -11.52 -9.39
CA SER A 490 -12.92 -11.95 -10.55
C SER A 490 -12.97 -13.47 -10.77
N SER A 491 -12.30 -14.26 -9.94
CA SER A 491 -12.24 -15.72 -10.07
C SER A 491 -12.37 -16.42 -8.72
N VAL A 492 -13.03 -17.57 -8.73
CA VAL A 492 -13.21 -18.45 -7.57
C VAL A 492 -12.96 -19.89 -7.94
N GLN A 493 -12.41 -20.66 -7.01
CA GLN A 493 -12.25 -22.11 -7.10
C GLN A 493 -13.09 -22.74 -5.99
N ILE A 494 -13.97 -23.66 -6.37
CA ILE A 494 -14.89 -24.35 -5.47
C ILE A 494 -14.46 -25.81 -5.41
N PRO A 495 -13.77 -26.23 -4.34
CA PRO A 495 -13.37 -27.61 -4.14
C PRO A 495 -14.54 -28.45 -3.63
N VAL A 496 -14.73 -29.63 -4.21
CA VAL A 496 -15.64 -30.67 -3.73
C VAL A 496 -14.81 -31.91 -3.44
N MET A 497 -14.83 -32.34 -2.18
CA MET A 497 -14.09 -33.53 -1.74
C MET A 497 -14.96 -34.77 -1.93
N ILE A 498 -14.41 -35.80 -2.55
CA ILE A 498 -15.12 -37.05 -2.89
C ILE A 498 -14.37 -38.21 -2.24
N TYR A 499 -15.12 -39.02 -1.50
CA TYR A 499 -14.56 -40.15 -0.74
C TYR A 499 -15.30 -41.44 -1.12
N PRO A 500 -14.62 -42.59 -1.20
CA PRO A 500 -15.30 -43.88 -1.19
C PRO A 500 -16.00 -44.04 0.17
N GLU A 501 -17.24 -44.45 0.14
CA GLU A 501 -17.93 -44.88 1.34
C GLU A 501 -17.32 -46.22 1.75
N LEU A 502 -16.58 -46.17 2.84
CA LEU A 502 -16.04 -47.39 3.47
C LEU A 502 -17.30 -48.19 3.85
N GLY A 503 -17.55 -49.30 3.16
CA GLY A 503 -18.55 -50.27 3.60
C GLY A 503 -18.32 -50.57 5.10
N PRO A 504 -19.29 -51.11 5.85
CA PRO A 504 -19.11 -51.38 7.24
C PRO A 504 -17.75 -52.09 7.37
N ALA A 505 -16.77 -51.36 7.93
CA ALA A 505 -15.43 -51.91 8.13
C ALA A 505 -15.71 -53.28 8.74
N ASP A 506 -15.19 -54.35 8.10
CA ASP A 506 -15.12 -55.63 8.76
C ASP A 506 -14.69 -55.31 10.18
N GLN A 507 -15.66 -55.39 11.09
CA GLN A 507 -15.41 -55.13 12.51
C GLN A 507 -14.28 -56.07 12.81
N TYR A 508 -13.04 -55.52 12.88
CA TYR A 508 -11.94 -56.27 13.41
C TYR A 508 -12.35 -56.60 14.84
N TRP A 509 -13.02 -57.72 14.98
CA TRP A 509 -13.26 -58.31 16.25
C TRP A 509 -11.87 -58.57 16.82
N ILE A 510 -11.46 -57.68 17.69
CA ILE A 510 -10.25 -57.93 18.49
C ILE A 510 -10.55 -59.24 19.21
N PRO A 511 -9.89 -60.36 18.86
CA PRO A 511 -10.20 -61.64 19.48
C PRO A 511 -10.16 -61.45 20.98
N TRP A 512 -11.20 -61.88 21.68
CA TRP A 512 -11.36 -61.68 23.11
C TRP A 512 -10.16 -62.13 23.92
N TRP A 513 -9.37 -63.08 23.40
CA TRP A 513 -8.15 -63.60 24.01
C TRP A 513 -7.02 -62.52 24.03
N ILE A 514 -6.95 -61.58 23.07
CA ILE A 514 -5.99 -60.47 23.07
C ILE A 514 -6.29 -59.53 24.23
N ILE A 515 -7.60 -59.23 24.46
CA ILE A 515 -8.05 -58.42 25.60
C ILE A 515 -7.69 -59.12 26.90
N LEU A 516 -7.87 -60.45 26.96
CA LEU A 516 -7.57 -61.28 28.14
C LEU A 516 -6.04 -61.30 28.43
N ILE A 517 -5.20 -61.44 27.40
CA ILE A 517 -3.75 -61.37 27.52
C ILE A 517 -3.31 -59.96 27.98
N ALA A 518 -3.89 -58.90 27.44
CA ALA A 518 -3.58 -57.52 27.84
C ALA A 518 -3.93 -57.28 29.32
N ILE A 519 -5.08 -57.77 29.79
CA ILE A 519 -5.48 -57.69 31.20
C ILE A 519 -4.54 -58.49 32.10
N LEU A 520 -4.20 -59.72 31.72
CA LEU A 520 -3.28 -60.55 32.48
C LEU A 520 -1.87 -59.95 32.57
N ALA A 521 -1.38 -59.42 31.45
CA ALA A 521 -0.09 -58.72 31.42
C ALA A 521 -0.12 -57.45 32.29
N GLY A 522 -1.23 -56.70 32.27
CA GLY A 522 -1.42 -55.52 33.13
C GLY A 522 -1.42 -55.88 34.63
N ILE A 523 -2.12 -56.96 35.01
CA ILE A 523 -2.16 -57.44 36.39
C ILE A 523 -0.79 -57.91 36.83
N LEU A 524 -0.06 -58.63 35.97
CA LEU A 524 1.28 -59.12 36.26
C LEU A 524 2.27 -57.95 36.45
N LEU A 525 2.17 -56.91 35.62
CA LEU A 525 2.99 -55.70 35.73
C LEU A 525 2.69 -54.92 37.00
N LEU A 526 1.38 -54.83 37.36
CA LEU A 526 0.94 -54.20 38.59
C LEU A 526 1.44 -54.96 39.85
N THR A 527 1.33 -56.28 39.86
CA THR A 527 1.82 -57.13 40.99
C THR A 527 3.31 -57.00 41.13
N LEU A 528 4.05 -56.96 40.00
CA LEU A 528 5.50 -56.77 40.01
C LEU A 528 5.89 -55.42 40.60
N LEU A 529 5.14 -54.34 40.19
CA LEU A 529 5.33 -52.99 40.68
C LEU A 529 5.06 -52.93 42.20
N VAL A 530 3.95 -53.53 42.66
CA VAL A 530 3.62 -53.63 44.11
C VAL A 530 4.70 -54.39 44.88
N CYS A 531 5.24 -55.50 44.35
CA CYS A 531 6.32 -56.23 44.93
C CYS A 531 7.63 -55.45 45.05
N ILE A 532 7.95 -54.66 43.98
CA ILE A 532 9.11 -53.78 43.99
C ILE A 532 8.93 -52.68 45.07
N LEU A 533 7.76 -52.05 45.12
CA LEU A 533 7.45 -51.05 46.13
C LEU A 533 7.48 -51.59 47.54
N TRP A 534 7.02 -52.83 47.71
CA TRP A 534 7.10 -53.52 49.01
C TRP A 534 8.56 -53.85 49.43
N LYS A 535 9.36 -54.32 48.47
CA LYS A 535 10.78 -54.57 48.69
C LYS A 535 11.59 -53.29 48.92
N CYS A 536 11.23 -52.19 48.28
CA CYS A 536 11.81 -50.86 48.49
C CYS A 536 11.34 -50.21 49.81
N GLY A 537 10.45 -50.83 50.57
CA GLY A 537 10.02 -50.34 51.87
C GLY A 537 9.03 -49.19 51.82
N PHE A 538 8.42 -48.92 50.66
CA PHE A 538 7.47 -47.78 50.45
C PHE A 538 6.25 -47.85 51.37
N PHE A 539 5.82 -49.08 51.77
CA PHE A 539 4.69 -49.28 52.69
C PHE A 539 5.10 -49.34 54.18
N ARG A 540 6.38 -49.16 54.51
CA ARG A 540 6.79 -49.02 55.92
C ARG A 540 6.60 -47.59 56.34
N ARG A 541 5.52 -47.32 57.07
CA ARG A 541 5.32 -46.04 57.72
C ARG A 541 6.45 -45.74 58.67
N ALA A 542 7.30 -44.77 58.32
CA ALA A 542 8.21 -44.20 59.32
C ALA A 542 7.36 -43.45 60.34
N HIS A 543 7.43 -43.83 61.61
CA HIS A 543 6.87 -43.06 62.69
C HIS A 543 7.63 -41.74 62.77
N TYR A 544 7.06 -40.72 62.16
CA TYR A 544 7.54 -39.34 62.28
C TYR A 544 7.03 -38.84 63.67
N LYS A 545 7.93 -38.57 64.59
CA LYS A 545 7.62 -37.84 65.81
C LYS A 545 7.52 -36.38 65.40
N ASP A 546 6.32 -35.91 65.22
CA ASP A 546 6.04 -34.52 64.99
C ASP A 546 6.39 -33.71 66.23
N LYS A 547 7.49 -32.94 66.14
CA LYS A 547 7.70 -31.83 67.04
C LYS A 547 6.74 -30.71 66.58
N LEU A 548 5.61 -30.57 67.28
CA LEU A 548 4.69 -29.46 67.07
C LEU A 548 5.41 -28.15 67.40
N PRO A 549 5.44 -27.18 66.49
CA PRO A 549 5.97 -25.86 66.79
C PRO A 549 5.06 -25.18 67.82
N GLN A 550 5.62 -24.76 68.95
CA GLN A 550 4.90 -23.98 69.93
C GLN A 550 4.84 -22.51 69.44
N TYR A 551 3.63 -22.04 69.17
CA TYR A 551 3.40 -20.64 68.86
C TYR A 551 3.24 -19.84 70.14
N HIS A 552 4.12 -18.87 70.39
CA HIS A 552 3.93 -17.88 71.45
C HIS A 552 3.19 -16.68 70.91
N ALA A 553 2.00 -16.43 71.38
CA ALA A 553 1.27 -15.22 71.09
C ALA A 553 1.84 -14.02 71.88
N VAL A 554 2.45 -13.06 71.20
CA VAL A 554 2.92 -11.83 71.82
C VAL A 554 1.82 -10.79 71.69
N LYS A 555 1.33 -10.31 72.84
CA LYS A 555 0.32 -9.26 72.92
C LYS A 555 0.96 -7.91 72.60
N ILE A 556 0.66 -7.32 71.43
CA ILE A 556 1.17 -6.01 71.04
C ILE A 556 0.48 -4.93 71.89
N PRO A 557 1.23 -4.06 72.61
CA PRO A 557 0.69 -2.95 73.37
C PRO A 557 -0.09 -1.99 72.46
N ARG A 558 -1.09 -1.34 73.05
CA ARG A 558 -2.07 -0.50 72.34
C ARG A 558 -1.46 0.70 71.61
N GLU A 559 -0.26 1.11 71.97
CA GLU A 559 0.51 2.24 71.44
C GLU A 559 1.21 1.94 70.11
N LEU A 560 1.35 0.70 69.72
CA LEU A 560 1.99 0.27 68.46
C LEU A 560 1.03 -0.28 67.41
N ARG A 561 -0.26 0.00 67.55
CA ARG A 561 -1.26 -0.36 66.55
C ARG A 561 -1.36 0.78 65.51
N PRO A 562 -1.19 0.50 64.22
CA PRO A 562 -1.40 1.51 63.22
C PRO A 562 -2.86 2.00 63.23
N GLN A 563 -3.04 3.31 63.39
CA GLN A 563 -4.36 3.95 63.31
C GLN A 563 -4.70 4.12 61.83
N PHE A 564 -5.73 3.45 61.40
CA PHE A 564 -6.33 3.69 60.08
C PHE A 564 -7.25 4.91 60.16
N GLN A 565 -6.94 5.96 59.46
CA GLN A 565 -7.83 7.08 59.18
C GLN A 565 -8.95 6.61 58.28
N THR A 566 -10.17 6.72 58.77
CA THR A 566 -11.38 6.45 58.02
C THR A 566 -11.72 7.70 57.21
N GLU A 567 -11.39 7.70 55.88
CA GLU A 567 -12.05 8.59 54.95
C GLU A 567 -13.37 7.98 54.48
N LYS A 568 -14.44 8.78 54.67
CA LYS A 568 -15.77 8.49 54.19
C LYS A 568 -15.82 8.64 52.68
N SER A 569 -15.79 7.56 51.93
CA SER A 569 -16.39 7.48 50.61
C SER A 569 -16.58 6.00 50.26
N GLY A 570 -17.83 5.68 49.92
CA GLY A 570 -18.25 4.29 49.73
C GLY A 570 -17.72 3.69 48.44
N SER A 571 -16.85 2.73 48.57
CA SER A 571 -16.70 1.63 47.61
C SER A 571 -16.03 0.47 48.35
N VAL A 572 -16.67 -0.69 48.28
CA VAL A 572 -16.19 -1.94 48.88
C VAL A 572 -15.02 -2.46 48.05
N HIS A 573 -13.80 -2.26 48.50
CA HIS A 573 -12.64 -2.94 47.93
C HIS A 573 -12.36 -4.25 48.67
N LYS A 574 -12.34 -5.32 47.91
CA LYS A 574 -11.97 -6.66 48.29
C LYS A 574 -10.52 -6.65 48.82
N LYS A 575 -10.30 -7.18 50.01
CA LYS A 575 -8.95 -7.31 50.59
C LYS A 575 -8.16 -8.36 49.83
N GLU A 576 -7.08 -7.97 49.18
CA GLU A 576 -6.05 -8.89 48.70
C GLU A 576 -5.02 -9.12 49.79
N TRP A 577 -4.77 -10.40 50.09
CA TRP A 577 -3.71 -10.82 50.99
C TRP A 577 -2.41 -10.96 50.18
N ALA A 578 -1.45 -10.09 50.41
CA ALA A 578 -0.11 -10.25 49.85
C ALA A 578 0.67 -11.32 50.65
N THR A 579 0.90 -12.47 50.04
CA THR A 579 1.84 -13.46 50.52
C THR A 579 3.21 -13.16 49.92
N HIS A 580 4.08 -12.55 50.71
CA HIS A 580 5.51 -12.43 50.35
C HIS A 580 6.24 -13.65 50.93
N TRP A 581 6.69 -14.56 50.07
CA TRP A 581 7.64 -15.58 50.42
C TRP A 581 9.04 -15.09 50.04
N SER A 582 9.90 -14.85 51.00
CA SER A 582 11.31 -14.67 50.74
C SER A 582 11.99 -16.02 50.90
N ASP A 583 12.49 -16.59 49.82
CA ASP A 583 13.40 -17.75 49.85
C ASP A 583 14.70 -17.31 50.48
N GLY A 584 14.90 -17.73 51.72
CA GLY A 584 16.20 -17.66 52.39
C GLY A 584 17.01 -18.92 52.05
N THR A 585 18.06 -18.70 51.32
CA THR A 585 19.14 -19.68 51.09
C THR A 585 19.73 -20.22 52.39
N LEU A 586 19.74 -21.52 52.51
CA LEU A 586 20.83 -22.36 53.04
C LEU A 586 20.74 -23.73 52.39
#